data_0e127c76fed79cb2ec307272e8c5d003
#
_entry.id   0e127c76fed79cb2ec307272e8c5d003
#
_cell.length_a   1.000
_cell.length_b   1.000
_cell.length_c   1.000
_cell.angle_alpha   90.00
_cell.angle_beta   90.00
_cell.angle_gamma   90.00
#
_symmetry.space_group_name_H-M   'P 1'
#
loop_
_entity.id
_entity.type
_entity.pdbx_description
1 polymer ?
#
loop_
_entity_poly.entity_id
_entity_poly.type
_entity_poly.pdbx_seq_one_letter_code
_entity_poly.pdbx_strand_id
1 'polypeptide(L)'
;MNINDVAKAAGVSRGSVSNYLNNKNVSDQMKSKIETAIKELNYVPNSSARDLRSKESKFVVFIIPTVWSPFFSELTYYIQNELNSFGYKMILCISDSDFDKEKEYIELAESQKAAGIISISYSQMNDFVKPGMPL
;
A
#
# COMPACT_ATOMS: atom_id res chain seq x y z
N MET A 1 -13.56 -13.27 8.12
CA MET A 1 -14.61 -12.27 7.87
C MET A 1 -14.34 -11.60 6.53
N ASN A 2 -15.36 -11.50 5.70
CA ASN A 2 -15.21 -11.02 4.33
C ASN A 2 -16.35 -10.06 3.95
N ILE A 3 -16.31 -9.54 2.73
CA ILE A 3 -17.29 -8.58 2.22
C ILE A 3 -18.74 -9.15 2.21
N ASN A 4 -18.88 -10.47 2.07
CA ASN A 4 -20.20 -11.11 2.08
C ASN A 4 -20.82 -11.06 3.49
N ASP A 5 -20.01 -11.17 4.53
CA ASP A 5 -20.45 -11.07 5.92
C ASP A 5 -20.99 -9.65 6.22
N VAL A 6 -20.28 -8.64 5.70
CA VAL A 6 -20.71 -7.24 5.81
C VAL A 6 -22.04 -7.02 5.07
N ALA A 7 -22.16 -7.52 3.84
CA ALA A 7 -23.36 -7.41 3.04
C ALA A 7 -24.58 -8.06 3.74
N LYS A 8 -24.39 -9.24 4.30
CA LYS A 8 -25.41 -9.96 5.06
C LYS A 8 -25.83 -9.19 6.32
N ALA A 9 -24.88 -8.69 7.09
CA ALA A 9 -25.17 -7.91 8.31
C ALA A 9 -25.86 -6.57 7.99
N ALA A 10 -25.48 -5.91 6.90
CA ALA A 10 -26.09 -4.65 6.47
C ALA A 10 -27.44 -4.84 5.75
N GLY A 11 -27.80 -6.05 5.35
CA GLY A 11 -29.00 -6.32 4.58
C GLY A 11 -28.96 -5.69 3.16
N VAL A 12 -27.79 -5.63 2.55
CA VAL A 12 -27.56 -5.07 1.21
C VAL A 12 -26.83 -6.07 0.31
N SER A 13 -26.77 -5.78 -0.98
CA SER A 13 -26.00 -6.64 -1.90
C SER A 13 -24.50 -6.49 -1.70
N ARG A 14 -23.75 -7.54 -2.06
CA ARG A 14 -22.28 -7.49 -2.11
C ARG A 14 -21.77 -6.34 -2.99
N GLY A 15 -22.45 -6.09 -4.11
CA GLY A 15 -22.13 -4.99 -5.01
C GLY A 15 -22.25 -3.61 -4.36
N SER A 16 -23.26 -3.42 -3.51
CA SER A 16 -23.42 -2.18 -2.75
C SER A 16 -22.30 -1.95 -1.75
N VAL A 17 -21.88 -3.00 -1.03
CA VAL A 17 -20.72 -2.92 -0.13
C VAL A 17 -19.44 -2.62 -0.91
N SER A 18 -19.23 -3.30 -2.05
CA SER A 18 -18.08 -3.05 -2.91
C SER A 18 -18.05 -1.61 -3.44
N ASN A 19 -19.18 -1.08 -3.85
CA ASN A 19 -19.30 0.30 -4.30
C ASN A 19 -18.94 1.29 -3.19
N TYR A 20 -19.49 1.08 -1.99
CA TYR A 20 -19.15 1.90 -0.82
C TYR A 20 -17.66 1.90 -0.53
N LEU A 21 -17.03 0.72 -0.47
CA LEU A 21 -15.60 0.58 -0.18
C LEU A 21 -14.71 1.21 -1.26
N ASN A 22 -15.19 1.32 -2.49
CA ASN A 22 -14.48 1.94 -3.62
C ASN A 22 -14.86 3.41 -3.86
N ASN A 23 -15.48 4.05 -2.88
CA ASN A 23 -15.94 5.45 -2.96
C ASN A 23 -16.87 5.74 -4.16
N LYS A 24 -17.58 4.72 -4.62
CA LYS A 24 -18.63 4.89 -5.62
C LYS A 24 -19.96 5.27 -4.94
N ASN A 25 -20.84 5.87 -5.70
CA ASN A 25 -22.14 6.33 -5.18
C ASN A 25 -22.96 5.15 -4.65
N VAL A 26 -23.39 5.29 -3.41
CA VAL A 26 -24.44 4.48 -2.77
C VAL A 26 -25.42 5.44 -2.11
N SER A 27 -26.67 5.02 -1.91
CA SER A 27 -27.65 5.86 -1.21
C SER A 27 -27.21 6.09 0.24
N ASP A 28 -27.60 7.23 0.83
CA ASP A 28 -27.28 7.56 2.22
C ASP A 28 -27.77 6.49 3.19
N GLN A 29 -28.92 5.91 2.91
CA GLN A 29 -29.49 4.82 3.71
C GLN A 29 -28.63 3.56 3.66
N MET A 30 -28.16 3.16 2.48
CA MET A 30 -27.24 2.02 2.32
C MET A 30 -25.89 2.30 2.97
N LYS A 31 -25.36 3.52 2.80
CA LYS A 31 -24.11 3.94 3.41
C LYS A 31 -24.15 3.77 4.93
N SER A 32 -25.19 4.28 5.58
CA SER A 32 -25.38 4.16 7.02
C SER A 32 -25.43 2.69 7.49
N LYS A 33 -26.16 1.84 6.78
CA LYS A 33 -26.25 0.40 7.09
C LYS A 33 -24.91 -0.32 6.95
N ILE A 34 -24.16 0.01 5.90
CA ILE A 34 -22.84 -0.58 5.65
C ILE A 34 -21.83 -0.14 6.72
N GLU A 35 -21.80 1.14 7.07
CA GLU A 35 -20.93 1.68 8.11
C GLU A 35 -21.20 1.03 9.47
N THR A 36 -22.47 0.86 9.83
CA THR A 36 -22.87 0.17 11.05
C THR A 36 -22.38 -1.28 11.06
N ALA A 37 -22.60 -2.01 9.97
CA ALA A 37 -22.17 -3.40 9.83
C ALA A 37 -20.65 -3.54 9.92
N ILE A 38 -19.89 -2.67 9.25
CA ILE A 38 -18.42 -2.66 9.31
C ILE A 38 -17.94 -2.46 10.74
N LYS A 39 -18.55 -1.52 11.45
CA LYS A 39 -18.20 -1.20 12.84
C LYS A 39 -18.54 -2.35 13.79
N GLU A 40 -19.73 -2.92 13.68
CA GLU A 40 -20.17 -4.04 14.53
C GLU A 40 -19.34 -5.30 14.33
N LEU A 41 -18.95 -5.58 13.10
CA LEU A 41 -18.13 -6.75 12.74
C LEU A 41 -16.63 -6.52 12.89
N ASN A 42 -16.20 -5.32 13.27
CA ASN A 42 -14.78 -4.93 13.23
C ASN A 42 -14.10 -5.29 11.89
N TYR A 43 -14.84 -5.14 10.79
CA TYR A 43 -14.35 -5.50 9.48
C TYR A 43 -13.29 -4.51 8.99
N VAL A 44 -12.11 -5.02 8.67
CA VAL A 44 -11.05 -4.24 8.03
C VAL A 44 -11.02 -4.61 6.55
N PRO A 45 -11.30 -3.64 5.66
CA PRO A 45 -11.23 -3.90 4.22
C PRO A 45 -9.83 -4.37 3.80
N ASN A 46 -9.77 -5.48 3.07
CA ASN A 46 -8.51 -5.96 2.54
C ASN A 46 -8.07 -5.06 1.37
N SER A 47 -7.09 -4.20 1.61
CA SER A 47 -6.53 -3.31 0.60
C SER A 47 -5.90 -4.08 -0.57
N SER A 48 -5.27 -5.21 -0.30
CA SER A 48 -4.67 -6.06 -1.35
C SER A 48 -5.71 -6.56 -2.37
N ALA A 49 -6.92 -6.90 -1.92
CA ALA A 49 -8.01 -7.29 -2.83
C ALA A 49 -8.55 -6.10 -3.64
N ARG A 50 -8.44 -4.90 -3.09
CA ARG A 50 -8.81 -3.65 -3.77
C ARG A 50 -7.75 -3.28 -4.83
N ASP A 51 -6.48 -3.38 -4.47
CA ASP A 51 -5.34 -3.08 -5.34
C ASP A 51 -5.25 -4.05 -6.53
N LEU A 52 -5.63 -5.32 -6.33
CA LEU A 52 -5.76 -6.30 -7.42
C LEU A 52 -6.78 -5.90 -8.50
N ARG A 53 -7.81 -5.14 -8.13
CA ARG A 53 -8.84 -4.65 -9.07
C ARG A 53 -8.47 -3.31 -9.71
N SER A 54 -7.74 -2.46 -9.00
CA SER A 54 -7.39 -1.12 -9.49
C SER A 54 -6.16 -1.08 -10.38
N LYS A 55 -5.38 -2.16 -10.48
CA LYS A 55 -4.06 -2.25 -11.15
C LYS A 55 -3.02 -1.24 -10.63
N GLU A 56 -3.36 -0.40 -9.67
CA GLU A 56 -2.48 0.65 -9.14
C GLU A 56 -2.25 0.42 -7.64
N SER A 57 -1.02 0.08 -7.30
CA SER A 57 -0.55 0.10 -5.93
C SER A 57 -0.42 1.54 -5.43
N LYS A 58 -0.71 1.77 -4.15
CA LYS A 58 -0.61 3.10 -3.51
C LYS A 58 0.55 3.18 -2.52
N PHE A 59 1.56 2.36 -2.68
CA PHE A 59 2.75 2.47 -1.85
C PHE A 59 4.04 2.38 -2.67
N VAL A 60 5.09 2.99 -2.11
CA VAL A 60 6.44 3.02 -2.64
C VAL A 60 7.38 2.41 -1.59
N VAL A 61 8.31 1.59 -2.00
CA VAL A 61 9.36 1.06 -1.12
C VAL A 61 10.57 1.99 -1.18
N PHE A 62 11.04 2.44 -0.01
CA PHE A 62 12.23 3.26 0.12
C PHE A 62 13.32 2.47 0.83
N ILE A 63 14.44 2.22 0.15
CA ILE A 63 15.56 1.42 0.64
C ILE A 63 16.73 2.34 0.94
N ILE A 64 17.17 2.36 2.18
CA ILE A 64 18.31 3.16 2.63
C ILE A 64 19.29 2.30 3.46
N PRO A 65 20.57 2.67 3.50
CA PRO A 65 21.55 1.88 4.26
C PRO A 65 21.37 2.00 5.78
N THR A 66 20.92 3.14 6.27
CA THR A 66 20.77 3.40 7.72
C THR A 66 19.83 4.56 8.00
N VAL A 67 19.27 4.58 9.20
CA VAL A 67 18.49 5.73 9.72
C VAL A 67 19.27 6.56 10.75
N TRP A 68 20.44 6.10 11.17
CA TRP A 68 21.20 6.75 12.24
C TRP A 68 21.87 8.06 11.81
N SER A 69 21.97 8.31 10.52
CA SER A 69 22.49 9.57 9.99
C SER A 69 21.38 10.63 9.91
N PRO A 70 21.63 11.87 10.38
CA PRO A 70 20.69 12.97 10.20
C PRO A 70 20.28 13.19 8.74
N PHE A 71 21.19 12.98 7.79
CA PHE A 71 20.92 13.05 6.36
C PHE A 71 19.81 12.08 5.95
N PHE A 72 19.91 10.81 6.30
CA PHE A 72 18.92 9.80 5.92
C PHE A 72 17.58 10.00 6.66
N SER A 73 17.62 10.42 7.91
CA SER A 73 16.41 10.71 8.69
C SER A 73 15.62 11.87 8.09
N GLU A 74 16.30 12.94 7.75
CA GLU A 74 15.69 14.11 7.10
C GLU A 74 15.14 13.77 5.72
N LEU A 75 15.94 13.08 4.91
CA LEU A 75 15.52 12.66 3.58
C LEU A 75 14.27 11.78 3.63
N THR A 76 14.22 10.83 4.55
CA THR A 76 13.06 9.95 4.77
C THR A 76 11.80 10.77 5.10
N TYR A 77 11.93 11.74 5.99
CA TYR A 77 10.84 12.63 6.37
C TYR A 77 10.27 13.40 5.17
N TYR A 78 11.13 14.03 4.38
CA TYR A 78 10.69 14.80 3.22
C TYR A 78 10.12 13.94 2.10
N ILE A 79 10.72 12.80 1.81
CA ILE A 79 10.19 11.86 0.80
C ILE A 79 8.82 11.34 1.22
N GLN A 80 8.64 10.98 2.49
CA GLN A 80 7.34 10.52 2.99
C GLN A 80 6.27 11.60 2.84
N ASN A 81 6.57 12.83 3.20
CA ASN A 81 5.62 13.93 3.10
C ASN A 81 5.23 14.20 1.65
N GLU A 82 6.20 14.18 0.74
CA GLU A 82 5.94 14.37 -0.69
C GLU A 82 5.08 13.23 -1.24
N LEU A 83 5.41 11.98 -0.95
CA LEU A 83 4.60 10.83 -1.36
C LEU A 83 3.18 10.90 -0.81
N ASN A 84 3.01 11.29 0.44
CA ASN A 84 1.69 11.46 1.04
C ASN A 84 0.85 12.53 0.34
N SER A 85 1.47 13.62 -0.14
CA SER A 85 0.77 14.67 -0.87
C SER A 85 0.15 14.18 -2.17
N PHE A 86 0.74 13.14 -2.79
CA PHE A 86 0.23 12.47 -3.97
C PHE A 86 -0.63 11.22 -3.67
N GLY A 87 -0.94 10.96 -2.41
CA GLY A 87 -1.78 9.84 -2.00
C GLY A 87 -1.05 8.49 -1.88
N TYR A 88 0.29 8.50 -1.91
CA TYR A 88 1.10 7.30 -1.73
C TYR A 88 1.52 7.11 -0.27
N LYS A 89 1.71 5.86 0.13
CA LYS A 89 2.34 5.49 1.38
C LYS A 89 3.77 5.01 1.13
N MET A 90 4.63 5.10 2.14
CA MET A 90 6.01 4.66 2.04
C MET A 90 6.26 3.48 2.98
N ILE A 91 6.94 2.47 2.47
CA ILE A 91 7.51 1.39 3.27
C ILE A 91 9.01 1.62 3.30
N LEU A 92 9.55 1.87 4.50
CA LEU A 92 10.97 2.07 4.70
C LEU A 92 11.67 0.74 4.96
N CYS A 93 12.70 0.44 4.18
CA CYS A 93 13.56 -0.73 4.32
C CYS A 93 15.00 -0.31 4.58
N ILE A 94 15.62 -0.88 5.58
CA ILE A 94 17.00 -0.58 5.96
C ILE A 94 17.89 -1.75 5.59
N SER A 95 18.85 -1.51 4.70
CA SER A 95 19.69 -2.55 4.13
C SER A 95 20.99 -2.81 4.87
N ASP A 96 21.42 -1.89 5.73
CA ASP A 96 22.76 -1.93 6.36
C ASP A 96 23.89 -2.04 5.33
N SER A 97 23.69 -1.56 4.12
CA SER A 97 24.57 -1.72 2.96
C SER A 97 24.84 -3.19 2.58
N ASP A 98 23.94 -4.09 2.98
CA ASP A 98 24.00 -5.51 2.65
C ASP A 98 23.27 -5.76 1.33
N PHE A 99 24.01 -6.26 0.36
CA PHE A 99 23.51 -6.54 -0.98
C PHE A 99 22.36 -7.57 -0.99
N ASP A 100 22.45 -8.61 -0.17
CA ASP A 100 21.41 -9.64 -0.11
C ASP A 100 20.10 -9.09 0.46
N LYS A 101 20.19 -8.20 1.45
CA LYS A 101 19.02 -7.47 1.97
C LYS A 101 18.42 -6.54 0.94
N GLU A 102 19.23 -5.81 0.20
CA GLU A 102 18.73 -4.93 -0.88
C GLU A 102 17.95 -5.72 -1.92
N LYS A 103 18.48 -6.86 -2.35
CA LYS A 103 17.83 -7.76 -3.28
C LYS A 103 16.52 -8.30 -2.73
N GLU A 104 16.49 -8.71 -1.47
CA GLU A 104 15.28 -9.20 -0.78
C GLU A 104 14.20 -8.12 -0.72
N TYR A 105 14.55 -6.88 -0.46
CA TYR A 105 13.61 -5.76 -0.45
C TYR A 105 13.07 -5.41 -1.85
N ILE A 106 13.87 -5.55 -2.89
CA ILE A 106 13.40 -5.41 -4.26
C ILE A 106 12.38 -6.51 -4.60
N GLU A 107 12.69 -7.76 -4.24
CA GLU A 107 11.77 -8.89 -4.44
C GLU A 107 10.45 -8.69 -3.66
N LEU A 108 10.54 -8.14 -2.44
CA LEU A 108 9.37 -7.76 -1.66
C LEU A 108 8.52 -6.71 -2.38
N ALA A 109 9.14 -5.64 -2.88
CA ALA A 109 8.45 -4.59 -3.61
C ALA A 109 7.74 -5.14 -4.85
N GLU A 110 8.38 -6.02 -5.58
CA GLU A 110 7.81 -6.66 -6.77
C GLU A 110 6.66 -7.61 -6.42
N SER A 111 6.82 -8.44 -5.40
CA SER A 111 5.79 -9.40 -4.97
C SER A 111 4.53 -8.71 -4.43
N GLN A 112 4.68 -7.59 -3.75
CA GLN A 112 3.60 -6.77 -3.21
C GLN A 112 3.08 -5.73 -4.22
N LYS A 113 3.60 -5.73 -5.45
CA LYS A 113 3.20 -4.80 -6.52
C LYS A 113 3.30 -3.34 -6.09
N ALA A 114 4.42 -2.95 -5.49
CA ALA A 114 4.70 -1.56 -5.16
C ALA A 114 4.60 -0.67 -6.41
N ALA A 115 4.17 0.57 -6.24
CA ALA A 115 4.11 1.55 -7.32
C ALA A 115 5.51 1.93 -7.85
N GLY A 116 6.52 1.81 -7.00
CA GLY A 116 7.90 2.06 -7.37
C GLY A 116 8.85 1.79 -6.20
N ILE A 117 10.14 1.90 -6.49
CA ILE A 117 11.22 1.75 -5.53
C ILE A 117 12.05 3.02 -5.57
N ILE A 118 12.37 3.60 -4.42
CA ILE A 118 13.38 4.65 -4.26
C ILE A 118 14.51 4.03 -3.45
N SER A 119 15.72 4.09 -3.93
CA SER A 119 16.85 3.46 -3.27
C SER A 119 18.08 4.35 -3.23
N ILE A 120 18.80 4.28 -2.11
CA ILE A 120 20.14 4.81 -1.97
C ILE A 120 21.02 3.62 -1.64
N SER A 121 21.85 3.24 -2.60
CA SER A 121 22.72 2.08 -2.52
C SER A 121 24.02 2.34 -3.23
N TYR A 122 25.06 1.63 -2.79
CA TYR A 122 26.33 1.56 -3.48
C TYR A 122 26.39 0.42 -4.50
N SER A 123 25.34 -0.41 -4.55
CA SER A 123 25.20 -1.53 -5.48
C SER A 123 24.50 -1.11 -6.76
N GLN A 124 24.76 -1.82 -7.86
CA GLN A 124 24.04 -1.61 -9.13
C GLN A 124 22.71 -2.34 -9.07
N MET A 125 21.70 -1.68 -8.51
CA MET A 125 20.39 -2.29 -8.27
C MET A 125 19.56 -2.49 -9.55
N ASN A 126 19.85 -1.74 -10.61
CA ASN A 126 19.12 -1.84 -11.87
C ASN A 126 19.10 -3.26 -12.46
N ASP A 127 20.17 -4.05 -12.22
CA ASP A 127 20.29 -5.40 -12.73
C ASP A 127 19.33 -6.40 -12.07
N PHE A 128 18.72 -6.03 -10.94
CA PHE A 128 17.85 -6.90 -10.15
C PHE A 128 16.38 -6.51 -10.23
N VAL A 129 16.07 -5.33 -10.72
CA VAL A 129 14.69 -4.84 -10.83
C VAL A 129 14.09 -5.35 -12.12
N LYS A 130 12.92 -5.97 -12.02
CA LYS A 130 12.19 -6.46 -13.18
C LYS A 130 11.71 -5.32 -14.08
N PRO A 131 11.65 -5.55 -15.42
CA PRO A 131 11.06 -4.59 -16.33
C PRO A 131 9.66 -4.16 -15.90
N GLY A 132 9.41 -2.84 -15.93
CA GLY A 132 8.12 -2.26 -15.56
C GLY A 132 8.00 -1.81 -14.10
N MET A 133 8.97 -2.13 -13.23
CA MET A 133 9.06 -1.57 -11.88
C MET A 133 9.86 -0.27 -11.91
N PRO A 134 9.25 0.90 -11.60
CA PRO A 134 9.97 2.15 -11.47
C PRO A 134 11.01 2.12 -10.32
N LEU A 135 12.23 2.50 -10.62
CA LEU A 135 13.34 2.58 -9.67
C LEU A 135 13.98 3.96 -9.75
#